data_b2b5bb32ca3aafba8145a91746053726
#
_entry.id   b2b5bb32ca3aafba8145a91746053726
#
_cell.length_a   1.000
_cell.length_b   1.000
_cell.length_c   1.000
_cell.angle_alpha   90.00
_cell.angle_beta   90.00
_cell.angle_gamma   90.00
#
_symmetry.space_group_name_H-M   'P 1'
#
loop_
_entity.id
_entity.type
_entity.pdbx_description
1 polymer ?
#
loop_
_entity_poly.entity_id
_entity_poly.type
_entity_poly.pdbx_seq_one_letter_code
_entity_poly.pdbx_strand_id
1 'polypeptide(L)'
;IISFYYFTPALQKQENMQKTIIYQMLPRLWGNDKVRPRKNGELTDNGTGRFSNIDNESLEYIKWLGCTHVWYTGVIRHSTQASTNGCTASHPQFVKGKAGSPYAICDYYDVNAYLADNPSERMNEFEELIKRTHENGLKAIIDFVPNHVARDYGKVNMTPGHPVLGADDDKSVHWREENDFFYYPGESLKLPTECPEGM
;
A
#
# COMPACT_ATOMS: atom_id res chain seq x y z
N ILE A 1 55.37 -37.67 -18.80
CA ILE A 1 54.49 -36.77 -19.58
C ILE A 1 53.72 -35.98 -18.57
N ILE A 2 54.11 -34.70 -18.36
CA ILE A 2 53.43 -33.77 -17.42
C ILE A 2 52.45 -32.94 -18.25
N SER A 3 51.17 -33.11 -18.01
CA SER A 3 50.10 -32.33 -18.68
C SER A 3 49.86 -31.06 -17.88
N PHE A 4 50.18 -29.92 -18.49
CA PHE A 4 49.84 -28.61 -17.93
C PHE A 4 48.37 -28.27 -18.28
N TYR A 5 47.50 -28.26 -17.29
CA TYR A 5 46.20 -27.65 -17.42
C TYR A 5 46.33 -26.12 -17.32
N TYR A 6 46.09 -25.44 -18.42
CA TYR A 6 45.93 -24.00 -18.43
C TYR A 6 44.58 -23.65 -17.81
N PHE A 7 44.62 -23.08 -16.61
CA PHE A 7 43.47 -22.42 -16.00
C PHE A 7 43.25 -21.11 -16.76
N THR A 8 42.29 -21.07 -17.66
CA THR A 8 41.79 -19.80 -18.18
C THR A 8 40.89 -19.17 -17.09
N PRO A 9 41.27 -17.99 -16.56
CA PRO A 9 40.34 -17.31 -15.65
C PRO A 9 39.11 -16.94 -16.45
N ALA A 10 37.95 -17.50 -16.05
CA ALA A 10 36.68 -17.05 -16.52
C ALA A 10 36.58 -15.57 -16.20
N LEU A 11 36.54 -14.73 -17.23
CA LEU A 11 36.21 -13.31 -17.10
C LEU A 11 34.82 -13.26 -16.46
N GLN A 12 34.77 -13.11 -15.15
CA GLN A 12 33.56 -12.70 -14.45
C GLN A 12 33.14 -11.37 -15.07
N LYS A 13 32.07 -11.43 -15.86
CA LYS A 13 31.38 -10.26 -16.34
C LYS A 13 31.01 -9.47 -15.09
N GLN A 14 31.73 -8.40 -14.79
CA GLN A 14 31.37 -7.46 -13.75
C GLN A 14 30.04 -6.87 -14.21
N GLU A 15 28.92 -7.45 -13.75
CA GLU A 15 27.63 -6.79 -13.88
C GLU A 15 27.79 -5.46 -13.14
N ASN A 16 27.73 -4.38 -13.90
CA ASN A 16 27.62 -3.04 -13.34
C ASN A 16 26.37 -3.02 -12.48
N MET A 17 26.51 -3.29 -11.18
CA MET A 17 25.42 -3.19 -10.23
C MET A 17 25.01 -1.72 -10.17
N GLN A 18 23.99 -1.37 -10.93
CA GLN A 18 23.41 -0.04 -10.87
C GLN A 18 22.86 0.18 -9.47
N LYS A 19 23.31 1.24 -8.81
CA LYS A 19 22.86 1.61 -7.47
C LYS A 19 21.34 1.81 -7.48
N THR A 20 20.62 1.13 -6.58
CA THR A 20 19.20 1.35 -6.37
C THR A 20 19.00 2.62 -5.55
N ILE A 21 18.25 3.57 -6.10
CA ILE A 21 17.84 4.81 -5.44
C ILE A 21 16.33 4.90 -5.51
N ILE A 22 15.69 4.99 -4.34
CA ILE A 22 14.22 4.91 -4.20
C ILE A 22 13.69 6.28 -3.81
N TYR A 23 12.69 6.76 -4.56
CA TYR A 23 11.87 7.90 -4.18
C TYR A 23 10.58 7.38 -3.55
N GLN A 24 10.42 7.55 -2.24
CA GLN A 24 9.18 7.22 -1.55
C GLN A 24 8.22 8.39 -1.60
N MET A 25 6.98 8.13 -2.01
CA MET A 25 5.90 9.13 -1.98
C MET A 25 4.62 8.55 -1.39
N LEU A 26 3.82 9.43 -0.83
CA LEU A 26 2.45 9.14 -0.40
C LEU A 26 1.50 9.77 -1.44
N PRO A 27 0.93 8.99 -2.37
CA PRO A 27 0.12 9.51 -3.48
C PRO A 27 -0.99 10.47 -3.05
N ARG A 28 -1.65 10.22 -1.92
CA ARG A 28 -2.69 11.10 -1.40
C ARG A 28 -2.24 12.53 -1.10
N LEU A 29 -0.93 12.79 -0.98
CA LEU A 29 -0.36 14.13 -0.76
C LEU A 29 0.22 14.74 -2.03
N TRP A 30 0.59 13.90 -3.03
CA TRP A 30 1.19 14.37 -4.26
C TRP A 30 0.15 15.06 -5.14
N GLY A 31 0.43 16.28 -5.58
CA GLY A 31 -0.50 17.08 -6.38
C GLY A 31 -1.74 17.58 -5.64
N ASN A 32 -1.85 17.37 -4.32
CA ASN A 32 -2.92 17.98 -3.55
C ASN A 32 -2.66 19.47 -3.36
N ASP A 33 -3.49 20.32 -3.94
CA ASP A 33 -3.38 21.77 -3.96
C ASP A 33 -4.02 22.50 -2.77
N LYS A 34 -4.59 21.76 -1.81
CA LYS A 34 -5.24 22.33 -0.63
C LYS A 34 -4.23 22.91 0.37
N VAL A 35 -4.02 24.20 0.28
CA VAL A 35 -2.98 24.95 1.05
C VAL A 35 -3.30 25.04 2.55
N ARG A 36 -4.57 24.95 2.93
CA ARG A 36 -5.01 25.10 4.33
C ARG A 36 -5.96 23.96 4.71
N PRO A 37 -5.43 22.77 5.03
CA PRO A 37 -6.26 21.65 5.44
C PRO A 37 -6.95 21.97 6.78
N ARG A 38 -8.21 21.59 6.89
CA ARG A 38 -9.00 21.74 8.12
C ARG A 38 -8.77 20.51 9.00
N LYS A 39 -8.52 20.74 10.29
CA LYS A 39 -8.47 19.63 11.26
C LYS A 39 -9.80 18.88 11.23
N ASN A 40 -9.76 17.57 11.06
CA ASN A 40 -10.91 16.68 10.89
C ASN A 40 -11.85 17.09 9.71
N GLY A 41 -11.32 17.80 8.70
CA GLY A 41 -12.03 18.14 7.48
C GLY A 41 -12.36 16.89 6.64
N GLU A 42 -13.43 16.98 5.84
CA GLU A 42 -13.79 15.93 4.89
C GLU A 42 -12.82 15.91 3.70
N LEU A 43 -12.95 14.86 2.89
CA LEU A 43 -12.17 14.74 1.64
C LEU A 43 -12.40 15.95 0.71
N THR A 44 -13.62 16.49 0.68
CA THR A 44 -13.97 17.71 -0.07
C THR A 44 -13.32 18.96 0.46
N ASP A 45 -13.07 19.03 1.80
CA ASP A 45 -12.40 20.18 2.42
C ASP A 45 -10.88 20.13 2.19
N ASN A 46 -10.28 18.96 2.41
CA ASN A 46 -8.83 18.78 2.47
C ASN A 46 -8.21 18.30 1.16
N GLY A 47 -9.03 17.82 0.24
CA GLY A 47 -8.56 17.25 -1.00
C GLY A 47 -7.76 15.96 -0.81
N THR A 48 -7.24 15.45 -1.90
CA THR A 48 -6.30 14.34 -1.96
C THR A 48 -5.53 14.41 -3.27
N GLY A 49 -4.31 13.90 -3.30
CA GLY A 49 -3.63 13.58 -4.55
C GLY A 49 -4.33 12.43 -5.26
N ARG A 50 -4.13 12.36 -6.56
CA ARG A 50 -4.71 11.38 -7.48
C ARG A 50 -3.62 10.64 -8.24
N PHE A 51 -3.94 9.46 -8.77
CA PHE A 51 -3.03 8.73 -9.65
C PHE A 51 -2.65 9.54 -10.90
N SER A 52 -3.57 10.36 -11.40
CA SER A 52 -3.34 11.26 -12.53
C SER A 52 -2.37 12.41 -12.21
N ASN A 53 -2.27 12.84 -10.95
CA ASN A 53 -1.31 13.89 -10.56
C ASN A 53 0.16 13.42 -10.62
N ILE A 54 0.38 12.10 -10.67
CA ILE A 54 1.71 11.53 -10.87
C ILE A 54 1.90 11.33 -12.38
N ASP A 55 2.06 12.42 -13.07
CA ASP A 55 2.18 12.52 -14.53
C ASP A 55 3.62 12.26 -15.00
N ASN A 56 3.85 12.39 -16.30
CA ASN A 56 5.17 12.21 -16.90
C ASN A 56 6.17 13.24 -16.36
N GLU A 57 5.77 14.49 -16.17
CA GLU A 57 6.65 15.56 -15.65
C GLU A 57 7.12 15.22 -14.23
N SER A 58 6.22 14.73 -13.39
CA SER A 58 6.53 14.25 -12.04
C SER A 58 7.55 13.10 -12.06
N LEU A 59 7.36 12.13 -12.95
CA LEU A 59 8.23 10.96 -13.07
C LEU A 59 9.59 11.31 -13.69
N GLU A 60 9.63 12.19 -14.67
CA GLU A 60 10.87 12.74 -15.23
C GLU A 60 11.68 13.49 -14.19
N TYR A 61 11.02 14.29 -13.33
CA TYR A 61 11.66 14.97 -12.21
C TYR A 61 12.30 13.95 -11.23
N ILE A 62 11.57 12.90 -10.85
CA ILE A 62 12.08 11.86 -9.96
C ILE A 62 13.29 11.15 -10.60
N LYS A 63 13.24 10.87 -11.89
CA LYS A 63 14.35 10.30 -12.63
C LYS A 63 15.54 11.26 -12.72
N TRP A 64 15.29 12.55 -12.92
CA TRP A 64 16.33 13.58 -12.93
C TRP A 64 17.06 13.68 -11.58
N LEU A 65 16.40 13.41 -10.45
CA LEU A 65 17.01 13.27 -9.13
C LEU A 65 17.96 12.07 -9.02
N GLY A 66 18.05 11.24 -10.06
CA GLY A 66 18.87 10.02 -10.08
C GLY A 66 18.20 8.80 -9.49
N CYS A 67 16.88 8.85 -9.22
CA CYS A 67 16.14 7.71 -8.71
C CYS A 67 15.92 6.65 -9.78
N THR A 68 15.88 5.40 -9.35
CA THR A 68 15.63 4.22 -10.19
C THR A 68 14.28 3.58 -9.92
N HIS A 69 13.69 3.89 -8.76
CA HIS A 69 12.44 3.33 -8.29
C HIS A 69 11.57 4.42 -7.68
N VAL A 70 10.26 4.24 -7.80
CA VAL A 70 9.25 4.99 -7.05
C VAL A 70 8.52 4.03 -6.12
N TRP A 71 8.49 4.36 -4.84
CA TRP A 71 7.76 3.62 -3.83
C TRP A 71 6.45 4.35 -3.51
N TYR A 72 5.34 3.80 -3.98
CA TYR A 72 4.00 4.31 -3.76
C TYR A 72 3.44 3.78 -2.43
N THR A 73 3.52 4.59 -1.37
CA THR A 73 3.02 4.25 -0.04
C THR A 73 1.52 4.50 0.05
N GLY A 74 0.77 3.54 0.59
CA GLY A 74 -0.63 3.72 0.91
C GLY A 74 -1.58 3.67 -0.29
N VAL A 75 -1.25 2.89 -1.32
CA VAL A 75 -2.12 2.67 -2.47
C VAL A 75 -3.09 1.52 -2.24
N ILE A 76 -2.69 0.46 -1.51
CA ILE A 76 -3.58 -0.66 -1.18
C ILE A 76 -4.73 -0.14 -0.31
N ARG A 77 -5.94 -0.65 -0.55
CA ARG A 77 -7.15 -0.21 0.14
C ARG A 77 -7.03 -0.40 1.64
N HIS A 78 -7.07 0.70 2.38
CA HIS A 78 -7.03 0.76 3.83
C HIS A 78 -8.27 1.43 4.40
N SER A 79 -8.54 1.20 5.68
CA SER A 79 -9.68 1.77 6.39
C SER A 79 -9.64 3.29 6.40
N THR A 80 -10.74 3.93 6.02
CA THR A 80 -10.93 5.38 5.99
C THR A 80 -12.36 5.73 6.34
N GLN A 81 -12.60 6.95 6.81
CA GLN A 81 -13.95 7.47 7.01
C GLN A 81 -14.53 8.12 5.72
N ALA A 82 -13.77 8.12 4.63
CA ALA A 82 -14.27 8.58 3.34
C ALA A 82 -15.11 7.49 2.68
N SER A 83 -16.34 7.85 2.26
CA SER A 83 -17.16 7.01 1.41
C SER A 83 -17.03 7.47 -0.03
N THR A 84 -16.70 6.56 -0.92
CA THR A 84 -16.60 6.78 -2.35
C THR A 84 -17.34 5.66 -3.09
N ASN A 85 -17.65 5.85 -4.38
CA ASN A 85 -18.33 4.84 -5.15
C ASN A 85 -17.56 3.49 -5.11
N GLY A 86 -18.26 2.43 -4.69
CA GLY A 86 -17.70 1.09 -4.54
C GLY A 86 -16.92 0.84 -3.25
N CYS A 87 -16.70 1.86 -2.40
CA CYS A 87 -15.98 1.73 -1.14
C CYS A 87 -16.79 2.35 0.01
N THR A 88 -17.24 1.49 0.94
CA THR A 88 -17.94 1.95 2.15
C THR A 88 -16.94 2.52 3.16
N ALA A 89 -17.32 3.61 3.83
CA ALA A 89 -16.55 4.17 4.92
C ALA A 89 -16.47 3.20 6.10
N SER A 90 -15.31 3.13 6.72
CA SER A 90 -15.10 2.41 7.97
C SER A 90 -15.72 3.17 9.16
N HIS A 91 -16.12 2.44 10.21
CA HIS A 91 -16.63 3.08 11.40
C HIS A 91 -15.58 3.97 12.09
N PRO A 92 -15.91 5.19 12.53
CA PRO A 92 -14.94 6.14 13.10
C PRO A 92 -14.09 5.59 14.25
N GLN A 93 -14.63 4.68 15.06
CA GLN A 93 -13.90 4.04 16.16
C GLN A 93 -12.78 3.09 15.70
N PHE A 94 -12.76 2.69 14.42
CA PHE A 94 -11.77 1.80 13.87
C PHE A 94 -10.68 2.53 13.09
N VAL A 95 -10.85 3.83 12.86
CA VAL A 95 -10.00 4.60 11.96
C VAL A 95 -9.42 5.81 12.69
N LYS A 96 -8.10 5.90 12.71
CA LYS A 96 -7.39 7.06 13.25
C LYS A 96 -7.49 8.23 12.26
N GLY A 97 -8.26 9.26 12.65
CA GLY A 97 -8.58 10.40 11.78
C GLY A 97 -9.46 9.97 10.58
N LYS A 98 -9.79 10.90 9.68
CA LYS A 98 -10.70 10.61 8.55
C LYS A 98 -10.01 9.90 7.39
N ALA A 99 -8.77 10.23 7.12
CA ALA A 99 -8.00 9.63 6.02
C ALA A 99 -7.50 8.21 6.32
N GLY A 100 -7.48 7.82 7.59
CA GLY A 100 -6.98 6.51 8.01
C GLY A 100 -5.47 6.36 7.91
N SER A 101 -4.99 5.20 8.37
CA SER A 101 -3.59 4.80 8.26
C SER A 101 -3.38 3.99 6.99
N PRO A 102 -2.35 4.30 6.17
CA PRO A 102 -2.00 3.52 5.00
C PRO A 102 -1.62 2.07 5.31
N TYR A 103 -1.42 1.74 6.58
CA TYR A 103 -1.06 0.40 7.04
C TYR A 103 -2.23 -0.39 7.63
N ALA A 104 -3.42 0.21 7.78
CA ALA A 104 -4.63 -0.47 8.24
C ALA A 104 -5.39 -1.06 7.05
N ILE A 105 -4.84 -2.10 6.43
CA ILE A 105 -5.38 -2.71 5.20
C ILE A 105 -6.73 -3.35 5.47
N CYS A 106 -7.73 -3.02 4.67
CA CYS A 106 -9.06 -3.62 4.73
C CYS A 106 -9.39 -4.50 3.51
N ASP A 107 -8.65 -4.35 2.41
CA ASP A 107 -8.72 -5.23 1.24
C ASP A 107 -7.39 -5.23 0.49
N TYR A 108 -6.75 -6.40 0.34
CA TYR A 108 -5.48 -6.55 -0.37
C TYR A 108 -5.63 -6.62 -1.89
N TYR A 109 -6.85 -6.83 -2.39
CA TYR A 109 -7.14 -7.00 -3.81
C TYR A 109 -7.65 -5.72 -4.47
N ASP A 110 -7.58 -4.60 -3.75
CA ASP A 110 -8.12 -3.34 -4.18
C ASP A 110 -7.18 -2.17 -3.84
N VAL A 111 -7.37 -1.03 -4.50
CA VAL A 111 -6.68 0.22 -4.19
C VAL A 111 -7.67 1.26 -3.66
N ASN A 112 -7.14 2.28 -2.98
CA ASN A 112 -7.99 3.33 -2.41
C ASN A 112 -8.70 4.13 -3.50
N ALA A 113 -10.03 4.06 -3.48
CA ALA A 113 -10.88 4.68 -4.49
C ALA A 113 -10.77 6.22 -4.54
N TYR A 114 -10.40 6.86 -3.43
CA TYR A 114 -10.19 8.31 -3.39
C TYR A 114 -8.90 8.77 -4.10
N LEU A 115 -8.01 7.85 -4.47
CA LEU A 115 -6.81 8.15 -5.28
C LEU A 115 -7.11 8.17 -6.79
N ALA A 116 -8.26 7.67 -7.21
CA ALA A 116 -8.69 7.69 -8.61
C ALA A 116 -9.52 8.94 -8.92
N ASP A 117 -9.46 9.41 -10.16
CA ASP A 117 -10.35 10.44 -10.67
C ASP A 117 -11.78 9.89 -10.79
N ASN A 118 -11.89 8.67 -11.32
CA ASN A 118 -13.11 7.89 -11.29
C ASN A 118 -12.98 6.71 -10.32
N PRO A 119 -13.58 6.77 -9.12
CA PRO A 119 -13.50 5.69 -8.13
C PRO A 119 -13.89 4.30 -8.63
N SER A 120 -14.75 4.20 -9.65
CA SER A 120 -15.15 2.92 -10.25
C SER A 120 -14.05 2.32 -11.13
N GLU A 121 -13.15 3.16 -11.66
CA GLU A 121 -12.03 2.77 -12.53
C GLU A 121 -10.69 2.71 -11.79
N ARG A 122 -10.71 2.77 -10.46
CA ARG A 122 -9.50 2.91 -9.63
C ARG A 122 -8.38 1.92 -9.92
N MET A 123 -8.73 0.67 -10.25
CA MET A 123 -7.74 -0.35 -10.60
C MET A 123 -7.09 -0.03 -11.95
N ASN A 124 -7.90 0.32 -12.96
CA ASN A 124 -7.40 0.71 -14.27
C ASN A 124 -6.51 1.96 -14.19
N GLU A 125 -6.91 2.96 -13.40
CA GLU A 125 -6.11 4.17 -13.20
C GLU A 125 -4.79 3.87 -12.47
N PHE A 126 -4.78 2.93 -11.53
CA PHE A 126 -3.57 2.47 -10.86
C PHE A 126 -2.65 1.71 -11.83
N GLU A 127 -3.19 0.81 -12.65
CA GLU A 127 -2.43 0.10 -13.67
C GLU A 127 -1.81 1.07 -14.69
N GLU A 128 -2.53 2.11 -15.10
CA GLU A 128 -2.01 3.17 -15.96
C GLU A 128 -0.89 3.99 -15.28
N LEU A 129 -0.95 4.21 -13.96
CA LEU A 129 0.16 4.81 -13.21
C LEU A 129 1.40 3.90 -13.24
N ILE A 130 1.24 2.60 -13.01
CA ILE A 130 2.36 1.64 -13.04
C ILE A 130 2.98 1.61 -14.45
N LYS A 131 2.15 1.53 -15.47
CA LYS A 131 2.60 1.58 -16.88
C LYS A 131 3.39 2.85 -17.18
N ARG A 132 2.85 4.01 -16.82
CA ARG A 132 3.50 5.33 -17.01
C ARG A 132 4.84 5.39 -16.25
N THR A 133 4.91 4.83 -15.05
CA THR A 133 6.16 4.73 -14.28
C THR A 133 7.22 3.94 -15.03
N HIS A 134 6.84 2.79 -15.59
CA HIS A 134 7.75 1.94 -16.37
C HIS A 134 8.18 2.60 -17.69
N GLU A 135 7.27 3.28 -18.38
CA GLU A 135 7.56 4.02 -19.61
C GLU A 135 8.58 5.15 -19.40
N ASN A 136 8.60 5.74 -18.19
CA ASN A 136 9.62 6.71 -17.78
C ASN A 136 10.94 6.05 -17.34
N GLY A 137 11.06 4.72 -17.43
CA GLY A 137 12.26 3.97 -17.10
C GLY A 137 12.51 3.85 -15.58
N LEU A 138 11.48 4.06 -14.77
CA LEU A 138 11.47 3.84 -13.33
C LEU A 138 10.81 2.49 -13.00
N LYS A 139 11.17 1.89 -11.88
CA LYS A 139 10.49 0.71 -11.34
C LYS A 139 9.52 1.14 -10.24
N ALA A 140 8.38 0.47 -10.15
CA ALA A 140 7.39 0.71 -9.11
C ALA A 140 7.57 -0.25 -7.93
N ILE A 141 7.40 0.26 -6.72
CA ILE A 141 7.33 -0.49 -5.46
C ILE A 141 6.03 -0.08 -4.78
N ILE A 142 5.31 -1.02 -4.21
CA ILE A 142 4.14 -0.77 -3.35
C ILE A 142 4.35 -1.41 -1.99
N ASP A 143 3.75 -0.84 -0.95
CA ASP A 143 3.74 -1.43 0.38
C ASP A 143 2.96 -2.74 0.37
N PHE A 144 3.50 -3.73 1.06
CA PHE A 144 2.76 -4.91 1.44
C PHE A 144 2.83 -5.06 2.96
N VAL A 145 1.69 -5.10 3.62
CA VAL A 145 1.56 -5.10 5.09
C VAL A 145 1.01 -6.45 5.57
N PRO A 146 1.85 -7.48 5.73
CA PRO A 146 1.40 -8.82 6.13
C PRO A 146 1.27 -9.00 7.65
N ASN A 147 1.72 -8.00 8.42
CA ASN A 147 1.84 -8.10 9.88
C ASN A 147 0.49 -8.01 10.60
N HIS A 148 -0.45 -7.26 10.06
CA HIS A 148 -1.77 -7.03 10.64
C HIS A 148 -2.75 -6.52 9.58
N VAL A 149 -4.02 -6.55 9.92
CA VAL A 149 -5.12 -6.02 9.09
C VAL A 149 -5.90 -4.96 9.85
N ALA A 150 -6.75 -4.21 9.16
CA ALA A 150 -7.69 -3.30 9.79
C ALA A 150 -8.70 -4.05 10.68
N ARG A 151 -9.25 -3.36 11.69
CA ARG A 151 -10.25 -3.96 12.60
C ARG A 151 -11.56 -4.34 11.90
N ASP A 152 -11.84 -3.71 10.79
CA ASP A 152 -13.00 -3.96 9.93
C ASP A 152 -12.68 -4.78 8.68
N TYR A 153 -11.50 -5.44 8.64
CA TYR A 153 -11.12 -6.35 7.57
C TYR A 153 -12.20 -7.44 7.40
N GLY A 154 -12.58 -7.69 6.16
CA GLY A 154 -13.65 -8.64 5.83
C GLY A 154 -15.08 -8.19 6.17
N LYS A 155 -15.26 -7.00 6.77
CA LYS A 155 -16.58 -6.46 7.15
C LYS A 155 -17.05 -5.32 6.24
N VAL A 156 -16.16 -4.68 5.52
CA VAL A 156 -16.48 -3.71 4.48
C VAL A 156 -16.59 -4.42 3.13
N ASN A 157 -17.14 -3.74 2.13
CA ASN A 157 -17.28 -4.32 0.78
C ASN A 157 -15.91 -4.79 0.27
N MET A 158 -15.70 -6.11 0.28
CA MET A 158 -14.51 -6.75 -0.22
C MET A 158 -14.59 -6.92 -1.74
N THR A 159 -13.45 -7.01 -2.39
CA THR A 159 -13.36 -7.31 -3.82
C THR A 159 -13.98 -8.70 -4.09
N PRO A 160 -15.02 -8.79 -4.93
CA PRO A 160 -15.69 -10.07 -5.20
C PRO A 160 -14.76 -11.12 -5.81
N GLY A 161 -14.98 -12.39 -5.45
CA GLY A 161 -14.24 -13.52 -6.03
C GLY A 161 -12.86 -13.77 -5.42
N HIS A 162 -12.46 -13.00 -4.44
CA HIS A 162 -11.20 -13.19 -3.72
C HIS A 162 -11.45 -13.73 -2.29
N PRO A 163 -10.55 -14.58 -1.75
CA PRO A 163 -10.68 -15.09 -0.40
C PRO A 163 -10.50 -13.96 0.63
N VAL A 164 -11.25 -14.04 1.71
CA VAL A 164 -11.07 -13.20 2.89
C VAL A 164 -10.18 -13.93 3.86
N LEU A 165 -9.01 -13.39 4.18
CA LEU A 165 -8.08 -13.99 5.14
C LEU A 165 -8.80 -14.27 6.47
N GLY A 166 -8.57 -15.46 7.02
CA GLY A 166 -9.17 -15.92 8.27
C GLY A 166 -10.63 -16.38 8.18
N ALA A 167 -11.23 -16.43 6.98
CA ALA A 167 -12.60 -16.90 6.80
C ALA A 167 -12.75 -18.39 7.17
N ASP A 168 -11.78 -19.19 6.75
CA ASP A 168 -11.75 -20.64 6.93
C ASP A 168 -10.90 -21.10 8.12
N ASP A 169 -10.38 -20.16 8.93
CA ASP A 169 -9.50 -20.44 10.06
C ASP A 169 -10.21 -21.22 11.18
N ASP A 170 -9.52 -22.21 11.72
CA ASP A 170 -9.91 -22.85 12.97
C ASP A 170 -9.56 -21.96 14.17
N LYS A 171 -10.56 -21.21 14.64
CA LYS A 171 -10.42 -20.25 15.76
C LYS A 171 -10.40 -20.90 17.14
N SER A 172 -10.54 -22.24 17.20
CA SER A 172 -10.49 -23.01 18.45
C SER A 172 -9.07 -23.34 18.93
N VAL A 173 -8.07 -23.11 18.07
CA VAL A 173 -6.66 -23.36 18.37
C VAL A 173 -5.83 -22.08 18.28
N HIS A 174 -4.73 -22.02 19.05
CA HIS A 174 -3.85 -20.85 19.03
C HIS A 174 -3.12 -20.72 17.68
N TRP A 175 -2.60 -21.82 17.16
CA TRP A 175 -1.88 -21.88 15.90
C TRP A 175 -2.19 -23.16 15.13
N ARG A 176 -2.28 -23.01 13.83
CA ARG A 176 -2.39 -24.09 12.86
C ARG A 176 -1.75 -23.65 11.56
N GLU A 177 -1.09 -24.56 10.83
CA GLU A 177 -0.38 -24.24 9.59
C GLU A 177 -1.30 -23.68 8.50
N GLU A 178 -2.55 -24.17 8.46
CA GLU A 178 -3.56 -23.77 7.49
C GLU A 178 -4.30 -22.48 7.86
N ASN A 179 -4.09 -21.96 9.08
CA ASN A 179 -4.70 -20.70 9.53
C ASN A 179 -3.92 -19.48 9.04
N ASP A 180 -4.65 -18.46 8.60
CA ASP A 180 -4.07 -17.15 8.23
C ASP A 180 -3.67 -16.33 9.46
N PHE A 181 -4.35 -16.54 10.60
CA PHE A 181 -4.12 -15.76 11.84
C PHE A 181 -3.85 -16.66 13.05
N PHE A 182 -3.21 -16.05 14.04
CA PHE A 182 -3.08 -16.62 15.39
C PHE A 182 -4.31 -16.25 16.23
N TYR A 183 -4.79 -17.20 17.04
CA TYR A 183 -5.94 -17.01 17.93
C TYR A 183 -5.58 -17.28 19.37
N TYR A 184 -6.30 -16.66 20.30
CA TYR A 184 -6.23 -16.91 21.73
C TYR A 184 -7.63 -17.35 22.22
N PRO A 185 -7.99 -18.63 22.03
CA PRO A 185 -9.32 -19.14 22.35
C PRO A 185 -9.65 -18.92 23.83
N GLY A 186 -10.83 -18.37 24.11
CA GLY A 186 -11.27 -18.12 25.50
C GLY A 186 -10.61 -16.92 26.19
N GLU A 187 -9.70 -16.20 25.54
CA GLU A 187 -9.09 -15.00 26.07
C GLU A 187 -9.75 -13.74 25.52
N SER A 188 -9.98 -12.76 26.39
CA SER A 188 -10.37 -11.42 25.97
C SER A 188 -9.14 -10.58 25.67
N LEU A 189 -9.22 -9.70 24.65
CA LEU A 189 -8.17 -8.75 24.35
C LEU A 189 -7.89 -7.88 25.58
N LYS A 190 -6.67 -7.96 26.10
CA LYS A 190 -6.18 -7.07 27.17
C LYS A 190 -5.64 -5.81 26.52
N LEU A 191 -6.37 -4.70 26.65
CA LEU A 191 -5.88 -3.40 26.22
C LEU A 191 -4.77 -2.92 27.19
N PRO A 192 -3.74 -2.20 26.69
CA PRO A 192 -2.80 -1.52 27.57
C PRO A 192 -3.55 -0.61 28.54
N THR A 193 -3.19 -0.65 29.81
CA THR A 193 -3.82 0.15 30.87
C THR A 193 -3.55 1.65 30.72
N GLU A 194 -2.54 2.02 29.95
CA GLU A 194 -2.18 3.40 29.62
C GLU A 194 -2.29 3.58 28.10
N CYS A 195 -3.47 3.91 27.63
CA CYS A 195 -3.63 4.44 26.28
C CYS A 195 -3.45 5.95 26.38
N PRO A 196 -2.42 6.57 25.76
CA PRO A 196 -2.29 8.02 25.77
C PRO A 196 -3.57 8.65 25.21
N GLU A 197 -4.13 9.64 25.93
CA GLU A 197 -5.29 10.38 25.46
C GLU A 197 -4.99 10.92 24.06
N GLY A 198 -5.75 10.50 23.06
CA GLY A 198 -5.62 11.00 21.67
C GLY A 198 -4.99 10.04 20.67
N MET A 199 -4.81 8.76 20.98
CA MET A 199 -4.55 7.75 19.96
C MET A 199 -5.82 7.14 19.39
#